data_c1989e88e7b079511aedaddd601df8b6
#
_entry.id   c1989e88e7b079511aedaddd601df8b6
#
_cell.length_a   1.000
_cell.length_b   1.000
_cell.length_c   1.000
_cell.angle_alpha   90.00
_cell.angle_beta   90.00
_cell.angle_gamma   90.00
#
_symmetry.space_group_name_H-M   'P 1'
#
loop_
_entity.id
_entity.type
_entity.pdbx_description
1 polymer ?
#
loop_
_entity_poly.entity_id
_entity_poly.type
_entity_poly.pdbx_seq_one_letter_code
_entity_poly.pdbx_strand_id
1 'polypeptide(L)'
;VDEAVEERLGAPMRTLVVGRDPRLAATAREEAERLLRLDEGIVTLGASQPLDSATASAIHDARTRGAVVVELSADLSAVSRRENLGVPRSVGLGAPRAVLTQLMRQARVAYEAVADTTVDTSVLTPQEVADEVARACKLTPDY
;
A
#
# COMPACT_ATOMS: atom_id res chain seq x y z
N VAL A 1 -3.54 8.06 0.51
CA VAL A 1 -3.43 8.29 1.96
C VAL A 1 -2.17 9.07 2.30
N ASP A 2 -1.02 8.68 1.77
CA ASP A 2 0.25 9.32 2.12
C ASP A 2 0.25 10.83 1.90
N GLU A 3 -0.24 11.33 0.76
CA GLU A 3 -0.37 12.75 0.47
C GLU A 3 -1.22 13.49 1.53
N ALA A 4 -2.34 12.89 1.94
CA ALA A 4 -3.20 13.47 2.97
C ALA A 4 -2.52 13.53 4.35
N VAL A 5 -1.70 12.54 4.66
CA VAL A 5 -0.87 12.52 5.88
C VAL A 5 0.20 13.60 5.83
N GLU A 6 0.91 13.74 4.70
CA GLU A 6 1.93 14.77 4.49
C GLU A 6 1.35 16.17 4.64
N GLU A 7 0.19 16.43 4.02
CA GLU A 7 -0.51 17.69 4.13
C GLU A 7 -0.89 17.99 5.58
N ARG A 8 -1.47 17.02 6.28
CA ARG A 8 -1.93 17.19 7.67
C ARG A 8 -0.80 17.37 8.68
N LEU A 9 0.33 16.67 8.50
CA LEU A 9 1.48 16.74 9.39
C LEU A 9 2.51 17.80 8.97
N GLY A 10 2.39 18.37 7.78
CA GLY A 10 3.26 19.42 7.27
C GLY A 10 4.67 18.95 6.91
N ALA A 11 4.87 17.66 6.63
CA ALA A 11 6.17 17.10 6.28
C ALA A 11 6.05 15.89 5.35
N PRO A 12 7.04 15.65 4.46
CA PRO A 12 7.07 14.47 3.59
C PRO A 12 7.12 13.16 4.38
N MET A 13 6.45 12.12 3.87
CA MET A 13 6.41 10.78 4.50
C MET A 13 7.79 10.26 4.85
N ARG A 14 8.78 10.47 3.97
CA ARG A 14 10.16 10.07 4.24
C ARG A 14 10.71 10.69 5.53
N THR A 15 10.43 11.97 5.75
CA THR A 15 10.87 12.68 6.96
C THR A 15 10.15 12.17 8.20
N LEU A 16 8.83 11.94 8.08
CA LEU A 16 8.00 11.43 9.17
C LEU A 16 8.43 10.01 9.60
N VAL A 17 8.71 9.14 8.64
CA VAL A 17 9.15 7.76 8.89
C VAL A 17 10.56 7.74 9.51
N VAL A 18 11.52 8.44 8.90
CA VAL A 18 12.90 8.49 9.41
C VAL A 18 12.98 9.15 10.77
N GLY A 19 12.21 10.22 10.98
CA GLY A 19 12.09 10.94 12.25
C GLY A 19 11.28 10.20 13.32
N ARG A 20 10.63 9.08 12.97
CA ARG A 20 9.72 8.32 13.84
C ARG A 20 8.68 9.23 14.49
N ASP A 21 8.03 10.08 13.69
CA ASP A 21 7.00 10.99 14.20
C ASP A 21 5.90 10.21 14.92
N PRO A 22 5.68 10.46 16.22
CA PRO A 22 4.73 9.68 17.01
C PRO A 22 3.26 9.84 16.55
N ARG A 23 2.96 10.88 15.76
CA ARG A 23 1.62 11.14 15.22
C ARG A 23 1.33 10.34 13.95
N LEU A 24 2.38 9.83 13.28
CA LEU A 24 2.26 9.23 11.95
C LEU A 24 1.25 8.09 11.90
N ALA A 25 1.34 7.13 12.80
CA ALA A 25 0.47 5.95 12.79
C ALA A 25 -1.01 6.30 13.00
N ALA A 26 -1.30 7.19 13.94
CA ALA A 26 -2.67 7.63 14.22
C ALA A 26 -3.24 8.44 13.05
N THR A 27 -2.45 9.40 12.53
CA THR A 27 -2.86 10.21 11.39
C THR A 27 -3.10 9.38 10.13
N ALA A 28 -2.22 8.42 9.85
CA ALA A 28 -2.38 7.52 8.69
C ALA A 28 -3.66 6.68 8.79
N ARG A 29 -4.00 6.18 9.97
CA ARG A 29 -5.26 5.48 10.23
C ARG A 29 -6.46 6.38 9.99
N GLU A 30 -6.49 7.55 10.61
CA GLU A 30 -7.59 8.50 10.48
C GLU A 30 -7.81 8.95 9.03
N GLU A 31 -6.74 9.22 8.28
CA GLU A 31 -6.83 9.59 6.87
C GLU A 31 -7.29 8.42 6.00
N ALA A 32 -6.82 7.19 6.26
CA ALA A 32 -7.29 6.01 5.56
C ALA A 32 -8.80 5.80 5.80
N GLU A 33 -9.26 5.84 7.04
CA GLU A 33 -10.68 5.72 7.37
C GLU A 33 -11.53 6.82 6.74
N ARG A 34 -11.02 8.07 6.73
CA ARG A 34 -11.73 9.21 6.12
C ARG A 34 -11.89 9.02 4.62
N LEU A 35 -10.80 8.66 3.93
CA LEU A 35 -10.80 8.48 2.48
C LEU A 35 -11.62 7.25 2.06
N LEU A 36 -11.58 6.16 2.83
CA LEU A 36 -12.38 4.97 2.56
C LEU A 36 -13.89 5.18 2.74
N ARG A 37 -14.33 6.29 3.36
CA ARG A 37 -15.75 6.67 3.43
C ARG A 37 -16.27 7.42 2.22
N LEU A 38 -15.40 7.83 1.31
CA LEU A 38 -15.81 8.48 0.07
C LEU A 38 -16.56 7.49 -0.83
N ASP A 39 -17.59 7.96 -1.50
CA ASP A 39 -18.43 7.13 -2.37
C ASP A 39 -17.84 6.98 -3.78
N GLU A 40 -16.90 7.83 -4.15
CA GLU A 40 -16.27 7.86 -5.48
C GLU A 40 -14.76 8.12 -5.37
N GLY A 41 -14.01 7.63 -6.36
CA GLY A 41 -12.59 7.88 -6.51
C GLY A 41 -11.72 6.66 -6.32
N ILE A 42 -10.41 6.89 -6.32
CA ILE A 42 -9.37 5.87 -6.10
C ILE A 42 -8.63 6.21 -4.81
N VAL A 43 -8.58 5.26 -3.90
CA VAL A 43 -7.84 5.40 -2.65
C VAL A 43 -6.64 4.46 -2.67
N THR A 44 -5.44 5.02 -2.63
CA THR A 44 -4.21 4.24 -2.49
C THR A 44 -3.85 4.09 -1.02
N LEU A 45 -3.64 2.84 -0.59
CA LEU A 45 -3.24 2.47 0.76
C LEU A 45 -1.77 2.08 0.79
N GLY A 46 -1.05 2.50 1.81
CA GLY A 46 0.31 2.04 2.07
C GLY A 46 0.35 0.58 2.51
N ALA A 47 1.49 -0.06 2.32
CA ALA A 47 1.66 -1.50 2.56
C ALA A 47 1.34 -1.96 4.00
N SER A 48 1.51 -1.10 4.99
CA SER A 48 1.23 -1.42 6.40
C SER A 48 -0.23 -1.17 6.82
N GLN A 49 -1.00 -0.41 6.04
CA GLN A 49 -2.33 0.02 6.45
C GLN A 49 -3.35 -1.12 6.58
N PRO A 50 -3.39 -2.13 5.69
CA PRO A 50 -4.27 -3.29 5.88
C PRO A 50 -3.92 -4.18 7.08
N LEU A 51 -2.73 -4.00 7.67
CA LEU A 51 -2.31 -4.68 8.91
C LEU A 51 -2.92 -4.04 10.17
N ASP A 52 -3.37 -2.81 10.08
CA ASP A 52 -4.10 -2.13 11.15
C ASP A 52 -5.56 -2.59 11.15
N SER A 53 -6.04 -3.07 12.29
CA SER A 53 -7.38 -3.66 12.39
C SER A 53 -8.51 -2.68 12.11
N ALA A 54 -8.35 -1.41 12.47
CA ALA A 54 -9.35 -0.38 12.22
C ALA A 54 -9.40 -0.03 10.72
N THR A 55 -8.25 0.07 10.09
CA THR A 55 -8.16 0.26 8.63
C THR A 55 -8.73 -0.94 7.87
N ALA A 56 -8.41 -2.17 8.29
CA ALA A 56 -8.98 -3.39 7.70
C ALA A 56 -10.51 -3.43 7.81
N SER A 57 -11.08 -3.00 8.93
CA SER A 57 -12.52 -2.86 9.11
C SER A 57 -13.11 -1.80 8.16
N ALA A 58 -12.46 -0.65 8.03
CA ALA A 58 -12.90 0.41 7.11
C ALA A 58 -12.85 -0.05 5.63
N ILE A 59 -11.86 -0.86 5.25
CA ILE A 59 -11.80 -1.49 3.93
C ILE A 59 -12.99 -2.44 3.73
N HIS A 60 -13.29 -3.27 4.72
CA HIS A 60 -14.43 -4.17 4.67
C HIS A 60 -15.75 -3.39 4.48
N ASP A 61 -15.94 -2.31 5.25
CA ASP A 61 -17.12 -1.46 5.14
C ASP A 61 -17.21 -0.78 3.75
N ALA A 62 -16.09 -0.33 3.20
CA ALA A 62 -16.05 0.22 1.84
C ALA A 62 -16.47 -0.83 0.80
N ARG A 63 -15.99 -2.09 0.93
CA ARG A 63 -16.40 -3.20 0.06
C ARG A 63 -17.90 -3.48 0.13
N THR A 64 -18.51 -3.43 1.31
CA THR A 64 -19.97 -3.61 1.46
C THR A 64 -20.77 -2.51 0.77
N ARG A 65 -20.17 -1.34 0.55
CA ARG A 65 -20.75 -0.24 -0.24
C ARG A 65 -20.44 -0.32 -1.74
N GLY A 66 -19.70 -1.34 -2.17
CA GLY A 66 -19.41 -1.58 -3.58
C GLY A 66 -17.99 -1.20 -4.03
N ALA A 67 -17.10 -0.82 -3.12
CA ALA A 67 -15.70 -0.60 -3.47
C ALA A 67 -15.04 -1.92 -3.89
N VAL A 68 -14.15 -1.85 -4.89
CA VAL A 68 -13.30 -2.96 -5.33
C VAL A 68 -11.90 -2.74 -4.77
N VAL A 69 -11.40 -3.75 -4.08
CA VAL A 69 -10.05 -3.72 -3.49
C VAL A 69 -9.10 -4.54 -4.35
N VAL A 70 -8.08 -3.87 -4.88
CA VAL A 70 -7.05 -4.49 -5.71
C VAL A 70 -5.73 -4.52 -4.95
N GLU A 71 -5.20 -5.73 -4.73
CA GLU A 71 -3.84 -5.90 -4.26
C GLU A 71 -2.86 -5.75 -5.42
N LEU A 72 -1.83 -4.93 -5.25
CA LEU A 72 -0.68 -4.88 -6.14
C LEU A 72 0.43 -5.75 -5.55
N SER A 73 0.63 -6.93 -6.11
CA SER A 73 1.68 -7.84 -5.68
C SER A 73 2.96 -7.66 -6.50
N ALA A 74 4.08 -8.05 -5.95
CA ALA A 74 5.34 -8.17 -6.67
C ALA A 74 6.20 -9.27 -6.06
N ASP A 75 7.04 -9.92 -6.88
CA ASP A 75 8.04 -10.85 -6.36
C ASP A 75 9.14 -10.13 -5.56
N LEU A 76 9.84 -10.89 -4.71
CA LEU A 76 10.90 -10.35 -3.86
C LEU A 76 12.03 -9.68 -4.67
N SER A 77 12.32 -10.18 -5.89
CA SER A 77 13.35 -9.63 -6.75
C SER A 77 12.94 -8.27 -7.29
N ALA A 78 11.68 -8.11 -7.71
CA ALA A 78 11.15 -6.85 -8.19
C ALA A 78 11.13 -5.80 -7.07
N VAL A 79 10.65 -6.16 -5.87
CA VAL A 79 10.65 -5.27 -4.70
C VAL A 79 12.07 -4.88 -4.32
N SER A 80 13.00 -5.84 -4.24
CA SER A 80 14.40 -5.57 -3.91
C SER A 80 15.08 -4.62 -4.90
N ARG A 81 14.78 -4.74 -6.19
CA ARG A 81 15.30 -3.80 -7.21
C ARG A 81 14.71 -2.40 -7.05
N ARG A 82 13.40 -2.28 -6.84
CA ARG A 82 12.70 -0.99 -6.70
C ARG A 82 13.16 -0.25 -5.46
N GLU A 83 13.36 -0.96 -4.36
CA GLU A 83 13.83 -0.40 -3.08
C GLU A 83 15.37 -0.25 -3.00
N ASN A 84 16.10 -0.54 -4.09
CA ASN A 84 17.57 -0.51 -4.11
C ASN A 84 18.24 -1.37 -3.02
N LEU A 85 17.60 -2.46 -2.59
CA LEU A 85 18.11 -3.35 -1.54
C LEU A 85 19.27 -4.23 -2.02
N GLY A 86 19.57 -4.21 -3.32
CA GLY A 86 20.71 -4.89 -3.94
C GLY A 86 22.03 -4.12 -3.87
N VAL A 87 22.00 -2.83 -3.50
CA VAL A 87 23.21 -2.02 -3.32
C VAL A 87 23.80 -2.30 -1.95
N PRO A 88 25.10 -2.66 -1.84
CA PRO A 88 25.73 -2.84 -0.54
C PRO A 88 25.68 -1.54 0.26
N ARG A 89 24.76 -1.44 1.19
CA ARG A 89 24.75 -0.41 2.23
C ARG A 89 25.58 -0.96 3.36
N SER A 90 26.66 -0.28 3.67
CA SER A 90 27.66 -0.52 4.73
C SER A 90 27.36 -1.70 5.69
N VAL A 91 28.32 -2.59 5.74
CA VAL A 91 28.47 -3.72 6.65
C VAL A 91 27.96 -3.38 8.06
N GLY A 92 26.80 -3.90 8.44
CA GLY A 92 26.30 -3.70 9.82
C GLY A 92 24.81 -3.89 10.05
N LEU A 93 23.97 -3.86 9.03
CA LEU A 93 22.55 -4.11 9.17
C LEU A 93 22.23 -5.53 8.70
N GLY A 94 22.01 -6.43 9.65
CA GLY A 94 21.71 -7.84 9.39
C GLY A 94 20.53 -8.00 8.43
N ALA A 95 20.78 -8.76 7.37
CA ALA A 95 19.86 -9.37 6.43
C ALA A 95 18.60 -8.54 6.04
N PRO A 96 18.72 -7.41 5.32
CA PRO A 96 17.55 -6.64 4.87
C PRO A 96 16.54 -7.50 4.09
N ARG A 97 17.03 -8.49 3.34
CA ARG A 97 16.20 -9.42 2.57
C ARG A 97 15.35 -10.35 3.45
N ALA A 98 15.88 -10.85 4.56
CA ALA A 98 15.14 -11.73 5.46
C ALA A 98 14.01 -10.95 6.17
N VAL A 99 14.29 -9.73 6.61
CA VAL A 99 13.30 -8.84 7.21
C VAL A 99 12.19 -8.52 6.21
N LEU A 100 12.55 -8.14 4.97
CA LEU A 100 11.58 -7.88 3.92
C LEU A 100 10.72 -9.12 3.62
N THR A 101 11.33 -10.30 3.50
CA THR A 101 10.59 -11.55 3.27
C THR A 101 9.59 -11.82 4.39
N GLN A 102 9.96 -11.58 5.65
CA GLN A 102 9.06 -11.77 6.77
C GLN A 102 7.90 -10.77 6.76
N LEU A 103 8.19 -9.49 6.48
CA LEU A 103 7.16 -8.46 6.36
C LEU A 103 6.18 -8.78 5.23
N MET A 104 6.67 -9.22 4.08
CA MET A 104 5.83 -9.63 2.96
C MET A 104 4.93 -10.83 3.30
N ARG A 105 5.43 -11.80 4.06
CA ARG A 105 4.62 -12.94 4.52
C ARG A 105 3.52 -12.52 5.49
N GLN A 106 3.82 -11.63 6.43
CA GLN A 106 2.83 -11.11 7.37
C GLN A 106 1.76 -10.27 6.65
N ALA A 107 2.18 -9.43 5.72
CA ALA A 107 1.29 -8.61 4.93
C ALA A 107 0.34 -9.45 4.06
N ARG A 108 0.83 -10.56 3.49
CA ARG A 108 0.05 -11.41 2.59
C ARG A 108 -1.26 -11.89 3.21
N VAL A 109 -1.24 -12.35 4.45
CA VAL A 109 -2.45 -12.81 5.15
C VAL A 109 -3.47 -11.68 5.29
N ALA A 110 -3.01 -10.47 5.63
CA ALA A 110 -3.88 -9.30 5.75
C ALA A 110 -4.44 -8.88 4.37
N TYR A 111 -3.64 -8.94 3.33
CA TYR A 111 -4.07 -8.58 1.98
C TYR A 111 -5.07 -9.58 1.40
N GLU A 112 -4.82 -10.88 1.55
CA GLU A 112 -5.75 -11.95 1.14
C GLU A 112 -7.12 -11.80 1.82
N ALA A 113 -7.15 -11.27 3.05
CA ALA A 113 -8.40 -11.06 3.79
C ALA A 113 -9.24 -9.89 3.25
N VAL A 114 -8.61 -8.88 2.63
CA VAL A 114 -9.29 -7.64 2.21
C VAL A 114 -9.39 -7.48 0.70
N ALA A 115 -8.51 -8.09 -0.10
CA ALA A 115 -8.48 -7.93 -1.55
C ALA A 115 -9.59 -8.72 -2.25
N ASP A 116 -10.20 -8.13 -3.27
CA ASP A 116 -11.13 -8.80 -4.19
C ASP A 116 -10.38 -9.43 -5.37
N THR A 117 -9.25 -8.86 -5.74
CA THR A 117 -8.40 -9.32 -6.82
C THR A 117 -6.95 -8.87 -6.62
N THR A 118 -6.04 -9.53 -7.32
CA THR A 118 -4.59 -9.25 -7.24
C THR A 118 -4.03 -8.99 -8.63
N VAL A 119 -3.22 -7.96 -8.78
CA VAL A 119 -2.45 -7.66 -9.99
C VAL A 119 -0.97 -7.84 -9.68
N ASP A 120 -0.31 -8.77 -10.39
CA ASP A 120 1.13 -8.96 -10.29
C ASP A 120 1.88 -7.89 -11.10
N THR A 121 2.63 -7.08 -10.40
CA THR A 121 3.37 -5.95 -10.97
C THR A 121 4.85 -6.25 -11.23
N SER A 122 5.30 -7.49 -11.04
CA SER A 122 6.73 -7.86 -11.04
C SER A 122 7.47 -7.43 -12.30
N VAL A 123 6.81 -7.54 -13.46
CA VAL A 123 7.39 -7.24 -14.78
C VAL A 123 6.65 -6.14 -15.55
N LEU A 124 5.58 -5.60 -14.99
CA LEU A 124 4.76 -4.58 -15.64
C LEU A 124 5.31 -3.18 -15.42
N THR A 125 5.12 -2.33 -16.41
CA THR A 125 5.29 -0.88 -16.29
C THR A 125 4.14 -0.27 -15.48
N PRO A 126 4.30 0.93 -14.91
CA PRO A 126 3.20 1.61 -14.21
C PRO A 126 1.94 1.78 -15.05
N GLN A 127 2.07 2.03 -16.35
CA GLN A 127 0.93 2.17 -17.25
C GLN A 127 0.20 0.83 -17.44
N GLU A 128 0.93 -0.25 -17.66
CA GLU A 128 0.34 -1.59 -17.77
C GLU A 128 -0.36 -2.02 -16.48
N VAL A 129 0.19 -1.66 -15.32
CA VAL A 129 -0.46 -1.88 -14.03
C VAL A 129 -1.78 -1.11 -13.94
N ALA A 130 -1.78 0.16 -14.34
CA ALA A 130 -3.00 0.98 -14.33
C ALA A 130 -4.08 0.38 -15.25
N ASP A 131 -3.70 -0.10 -16.44
CA ASP A 131 -4.62 -0.75 -17.39
C ASP A 131 -5.18 -2.07 -16.82
N GLU A 132 -4.35 -2.88 -16.12
CA GLU A 132 -4.80 -4.10 -15.46
C GLU A 132 -5.77 -3.79 -14.29
N VAL A 133 -5.47 -2.79 -13.49
CA VAL A 133 -6.36 -2.34 -12.40
C VAL A 133 -7.70 -1.86 -12.98
N ALA A 134 -7.67 -1.05 -14.03
CA ALA A 134 -8.89 -0.56 -14.68
C ALA A 134 -9.75 -1.73 -15.19
N ARG A 135 -9.13 -2.73 -15.81
CA ARG A 135 -9.82 -3.95 -16.26
C ARG A 135 -10.41 -4.74 -15.09
N ALA A 136 -9.64 -4.94 -14.02
CA ALA A 136 -10.09 -5.66 -12.82
C ALA A 136 -11.30 -4.97 -12.15
N CYS A 137 -11.30 -3.65 -12.14
CA CYS A 137 -12.41 -2.84 -11.60
C CYS A 137 -13.56 -2.64 -12.61
N LYS A 138 -13.47 -3.17 -13.83
CA LYS A 138 -14.43 -2.94 -14.93
C LYS A 138 -14.64 -1.46 -15.23
N LEU A 139 -13.61 -0.65 -15.03
CA LEU A 139 -13.62 0.74 -15.42
C LEU A 139 -13.42 0.81 -16.93
N THR A 140 -14.38 1.40 -17.65
CA THR A 140 -14.19 1.76 -19.05
C THR A 140 -13.32 3.02 -19.08
N PRO A 141 -12.21 3.03 -19.83
CA PRO A 141 -11.50 4.27 -20.04
C PRO A 141 -12.41 5.21 -20.82
N ASP A 142 -12.79 6.33 -20.20
CA ASP A 142 -13.38 7.46 -20.92
C ASP A 142 -12.27 8.09 -21.76
N TYR A 143 -12.26 7.80 -23.06
CA TYR A 143 -11.44 8.50 -24.03
C TYR A 143 -12.23 9.65 -24.67
#